data_bd12692fa3b0c97edcc0c66c0a7570eb
#
_entry.id   bd12692fa3b0c97edcc0c66c0a7570eb
#
_cell.length_a   1.000
_cell.length_b   1.000
_cell.length_c   1.000
_cell.angle_alpha   90.00
_cell.angle_beta   90.00
_cell.angle_gamma   90.00
#
_symmetry.space_group_name_H-M   'P 1'
#
loop_
_entity.id
_entity.type
_entity.pdbx_description
1 polymer ?
#
loop_
_entity_poly.entity_id
_entity_poly.type
_entity_poly.pdbx_seq_one_letter_code
_entity_poly.pdbx_strand_id
1 'polypeptide(L)'
;MRRGNQRPTFEVVGKYASTSGRECAELFEAYGVEFYPSQKYELDLFLARDVDGRAASKTIGISKPRQNGKSFAARHYALWMASVEGKHVLYTAHHGNTTREMFKLIRNFVEGVHDFANELGSDSIKRAQGSEGIYFANGGSIEFNTRTNAVARGKTFDVIVVDEAQELTDEQADALTPTTIASDSGDPQMIYLGTPPNAKCPGTVFRRLHNDAHDGKSGDAWWLEWAATEIGDRYDVDRWYRCCPAMGYRIREDVMRDAADKSSDDGFAREYLGWWSNDALEIEHVISARAWALCETDDPPTDGLMCAGVKFGSDRTTLSACVRPKDGAPYVEWVDTRPIADGIGWCAEWIDARRSKIAVVAIDGGNSAALTTRLADIGFPRKAVEVARPSDMAKAVSMLTNAVNERDLAHYGQDELTDSATKCAKRRIGQDGVGFADASGADSTLIESCALALWQALTTKRRPGRKAVVY
;
A
#
# COMPACT_ATOMS: atom_id res chain seq x y z
N MET A 1 -35.74 -18.33 -12.89
CA MET A 1 -34.89 -17.16 -13.22
C MET A 1 -33.45 -17.60 -13.07
N ARG A 2 -32.57 -17.28 -14.01
CA ARG A 2 -31.12 -17.59 -13.92
C ARG A 2 -30.50 -16.81 -12.77
N ARG A 3 -29.55 -17.43 -12.04
CA ARG A 3 -28.86 -16.82 -10.91
C ARG A 3 -27.36 -17.00 -11.06
N GLY A 4 -26.61 -16.06 -10.52
CA GLY A 4 -25.15 -16.09 -10.52
C GLY A 4 -24.58 -17.28 -9.75
N ASN A 5 -23.35 -17.65 -10.07
CA ASN A 5 -22.65 -18.76 -9.42
C ASN A 5 -22.46 -18.48 -7.93
N GLN A 6 -22.98 -19.33 -7.09
CA GLN A 6 -22.95 -19.17 -5.64
C GLN A 6 -21.72 -19.78 -4.98
N ARG A 7 -20.88 -20.49 -5.74
CA ARG A 7 -19.58 -20.98 -5.27
C ARG A 7 -18.46 -20.11 -5.84
N PRO A 8 -17.35 -19.96 -5.12
CA PRO A 8 -16.17 -19.29 -5.66
C PRO A 8 -15.73 -19.91 -6.99
N THR A 9 -15.15 -19.11 -7.86
CA THR A 9 -14.47 -19.59 -9.09
C THR A 9 -13.11 -20.19 -8.77
N PHE A 10 -12.50 -19.73 -7.67
CA PHE A 10 -11.28 -20.28 -7.07
C PHE A 10 -11.37 -20.18 -5.55
N GLU A 11 -10.94 -21.22 -4.84
CA GLU A 11 -10.88 -21.19 -3.37
C GLU A 11 -9.74 -22.04 -2.81
N VAL A 12 -9.19 -21.58 -1.68
CA VAL A 12 -8.27 -22.32 -0.82
C VAL A 12 -8.90 -22.36 0.57
N VAL A 13 -9.42 -23.52 0.96
CA VAL A 13 -10.09 -23.73 2.24
C VAL A 13 -9.56 -25.00 2.87
N GLY A 14 -9.11 -24.91 4.13
CA GLY A 14 -8.64 -26.03 4.91
C GLY A 14 -9.78 -26.88 5.48
N LYS A 15 -9.43 -27.91 6.24
CA LYS A 15 -10.41 -28.75 6.96
C LYS A 15 -10.88 -28.04 8.23
N TYR A 16 -12.15 -28.24 8.57
CA TYR A 16 -12.72 -27.80 9.85
C TYR A 16 -13.62 -28.90 10.42
N ALA A 17 -13.85 -28.86 11.73
CA ALA A 17 -14.64 -29.88 12.44
C ALA A 17 -16.12 -29.51 12.55
N SER A 18 -16.42 -28.21 12.73
CA SER A 18 -17.79 -27.70 12.89
C SER A 18 -17.89 -26.26 12.40
N THR A 19 -19.12 -25.77 12.26
CA THR A 19 -19.40 -24.35 11.99
C THR A 19 -20.77 -23.98 12.57
N SER A 20 -20.90 -22.74 13.07
CA SER A 20 -22.18 -22.12 13.46
C SER A 20 -22.71 -21.19 12.37
N GLY A 21 -22.23 -21.30 11.12
CA GLY A 21 -22.66 -20.43 10.03
C GLY A 21 -24.14 -20.55 9.71
N ARG A 22 -24.65 -21.77 9.78
CA ARG A 22 -26.07 -22.05 9.58
C ARG A 22 -26.93 -21.39 10.67
N GLU A 23 -26.58 -21.57 11.94
CA GLU A 23 -27.26 -20.98 13.10
C GLU A 23 -27.23 -19.45 13.01
N CYS A 24 -26.10 -18.88 12.61
CA CYS A 24 -25.98 -17.44 12.36
C CYS A 24 -26.94 -16.98 11.27
N ALA A 25 -26.98 -17.67 10.13
CA ALA A 25 -27.89 -17.32 9.04
C ALA A 25 -29.36 -17.44 9.47
N GLU A 26 -29.75 -18.54 10.12
CA GLU A 26 -31.12 -18.79 10.60
C GLU A 26 -31.58 -17.74 11.63
N LEU A 27 -30.68 -17.30 12.54
CA LEU A 27 -30.97 -16.22 13.47
C LEU A 27 -31.38 -14.93 12.74
N PHE A 28 -30.57 -14.47 11.81
CA PHE A 28 -30.87 -13.23 11.10
C PHE A 28 -32.01 -13.38 10.09
N GLU A 29 -32.22 -14.54 9.50
CA GLU A 29 -33.37 -14.84 8.63
C GLU A 29 -34.69 -14.77 9.43
N ALA A 30 -34.72 -15.14 10.69
CA ALA A 30 -35.88 -14.97 11.56
C ALA A 30 -36.26 -13.48 11.76
N TYR A 31 -35.32 -12.57 11.56
CA TYR A 31 -35.55 -11.11 11.60
C TYR A 31 -35.69 -10.49 10.19
N GLY A 32 -35.95 -11.31 9.17
CA GLY A 32 -36.24 -10.83 7.80
C GLY A 32 -35.02 -10.53 6.96
N VAL A 33 -33.82 -10.97 7.35
CA VAL A 33 -32.62 -10.87 6.52
C VAL A 33 -32.64 -11.99 5.48
N GLU A 34 -32.38 -11.66 4.20
CA GLU A 34 -32.28 -12.65 3.13
C GLU A 34 -30.83 -12.84 2.71
N PHE A 35 -30.27 -14.02 2.94
CA PHE A 35 -28.93 -14.38 2.48
C PHE A 35 -28.95 -15.12 1.15
N TYR A 36 -28.00 -14.77 0.27
CA TYR A 36 -27.69 -15.63 -0.88
C TYR A 36 -26.92 -16.88 -0.42
N PRO A 37 -26.99 -17.99 -1.19
CA PRO A 37 -26.24 -19.18 -0.82
C PRO A 37 -24.72 -18.93 -0.69
N SER A 38 -24.15 -18.02 -1.49
CA SER A 38 -22.75 -17.62 -1.38
C SER A 38 -22.43 -16.93 -0.05
N GLN A 39 -23.38 -16.14 0.49
CA GLN A 39 -23.21 -15.44 1.76
C GLN A 39 -23.36 -16.41 2.95
N LYS A 40 -24.26 -17.40 2.85
CA LYS A 40 -24.33 -18.48 3.84
C LYS A 40 -23.04 -19.29 3.88
N TYR A 41 -22.48 -19.59 2.71
CA TYR A 41 -21.19 -20.26 2.62
C TYR A 41 -20.05 -19.45 3.25
N GLU A 42 -20.04 -18.13 3.07
CA GLU A 42 -19.09 -17.24 3.75
C GLU A 42 -19.26 -17.28 5.28
N LEU A 43 -20.50 -17.25 5.78
CA LEU A 43 -20.77 -17.40 7.22
C LEU A 43 -20.31 -18.76 7.76
N ASP A 44 -20.51 -19.85 7.00
CA ASP A 44 -20.02 -21.17 7.37
C ASP A 44 -18.49 -21.16 7.56
N LEU A 45 -17.75 -20.47 6.68
CA LEU A 45 -16.30 -20.40 6.76
C LEU A 45 -15.79 -19.42 7.83
N PHE A 46 -16.45 -18.28 8.03
CA PHE A 46 -16.10 -17.35 9.08
C PHE A 46 -16.26 -17.95 10.48
N LEU A 47 -17.29 -18.81 10.66
CA LEU A 47 -17.62 -19.43 11.93
C LEU A 47 -17.11 -20.89 12.03
N ALA A 48 -16.27 -21.31 11.09
CA ALA A 48 -15.66 -22.64 11.10
C ALA A 48 -14.70 -22.80 12.28
N ARG A 49 -14.78 -23.97 12.95
CA ARG A 49 -13.95 -24.34 14.10
C ARG A 49 -13.16 -25.60 13.81
N ASP A 50 -11.94 -25.66 14.30
CA ASP A 50 -11.11 -26.85 14.32
C ASP A 50 -11.56 -27.86 15.38
N VAL A 51 -10.80 -28.93 15.56
CA VAL A 51 -11.11 -30.01 16.54
C VAL A 51 -10.98 -29.53 17.99
N ASP A 52 -10.24 -28.45 18.24
CA ASP A 52 -10.06 -27.83 19.58
C ASP A 52 -11.07 -26.71 19.84
N GLY A 53 -12.00 -26.46 18.91
CA GLY A 53 -13.03 -25.41 19.00
C GLY A 53 -12.52 -24.00 18.69
N ARG A 54 -11.30 -23.86 18.14
CA ARG A 54 -10.72 -22.59 17.73
C ARG A 54 -11.10 -22.25 16.30
N ALA A 55 -10.92 -21.01 15.88
CA ALA A 55 -11.10 -20.60 14.49
C ALA A 55 -10.25 -21.49 13.57
N ALA A 56 -10.90 -22.17 12.64
CA ALA A 56 -10.24 -23.11 11.71
C ALA A 56 -9.27 -22.38 10.75
N SER A 57 -9.48 -21.08 10.53
CA SER A 57 -8.51 -20.18 9.91
C SER A 57 -8.51 -18.85 10.64
N LYS A 58 -7.32 -18.33 10.96
CA LYS A 58 -7.14 -17.01 11.55
C LYS A 58 -7.16 -15.88 10.54
N THR A 59 -7.04 -16.20 9.26
CA THR A 59 -7.00 -15.24 8.16
C THR A 59 -7.88 -15.72 7.02
N ILE A 60 -8.93 -14.97 6.68
CA ILE A 60 -9.80 -15.29 5.55
C ILE A 60 -9.88 -14.09 4.61
N GLY A 61 -9.48 -14.29 3.35
CA GLY A 61 -9.60 -13.31 2.28
C GLY A 61 -10.77 -13.60 1.34
N ILE A 62 -11.56 -12.59 1.01
CA ILE A 62 -12.66 -12.70 0.04
C ILE A 62 -12.51 -11.64 -1.04
N SER A 63 -12.31 -12.09 -2.26
CA SER A 63 -12.33 -11.27 -3.46
C SER A 63 -13.61 -11.47 -4.25
N LYS A 64 -14.37 -10.40 -4.44
CA LYS A 64 -15.58 -10.38 -5.27
C LYS A 64 -15.63 -9.10 -6.10
N PRO A 65 -16.32 -9.12 -7.26
CA PRO A 65 -16.65 -7.89 -7.98
C PRO A 65 -17.41 -6.90 -7.10
N ARG A 66 -17.46 -5.65 -7.52
CA ARG A 66 -18.25 -4.63 -6.82
C ARG A 66 -19.71 -5.03 -6.71
N GLN A 67 -20.36 -4.61 -5.63
CA GLN A 67 -21.79 -4.82 -5.33
C GLN A 67 -22.25 -6.28 -5.25
N ASN A 68 -21.34 -7.24 -5.10
CA ASN A 68 -21.64 -8.67 -4.93
C ASN A 68 -21.75 -9.12 -3.46
N GLY A 69 -22.04 -8.19 -2.55
CA GLY A 69 -22.46 -8.49 -1.18
C GLY A 69 -21.34 -8.91 -0.22
N LYS A 70 -20.06 -8.56 -0.49
CA LYS A 70 -18.91 -8.83 0.41
C LYS A 70 -19.20 -8.41 1.85
N SER A 71 -19.46 -7.13 2.05
CA SER A 71 -19.66 -6.52 3.37
C SER A 71 -20.97 -6.97 4.03
N PHE A 72 -21.90 -7.62 3.26
CA PHE A 72 -23.18 -8.07 3.79
C PHE A 72 -23.03 -9.27 4.73
N ALA A 73 -22.33 -10.33 4.32
CA ALA A 73 -22.05 -11.48 5.19
C ALA A 73 -21.17 -11.07 6.38
N ALA A 74 -20.12 -10.29 6.13
CA ALA A 74 -19.19 -9.89 7.15
C ALA A 74 -19.80 -9.00 8.25
N ARG A 75 -20.78 -8.13 7.92
CA ARG A 75 -21.48 -7.36 8.98
C ARG A 75 -22.33 -8.23 9.89
N HIS A 76 -22.99 -9.28 9.37
CA HIS A 76 -23.78 -10.20 10.18
C HIS A 76 -22.88 -11.11 11.01
N TYR A 77 -21.73 -11.53 10.42
CA TYR A 77 -20.69 -12.19 11.18
C TYR A 77 -20.19 -11.31 12.34
N ALA A 78 -19.85 -10.03 12.08
CA ALA A 78 -19.42 -9.10 13.14
C ALA A 78 -20.48 -8.92 14.23
N LEU A 79 -21.74 -8.83 13.82
CA LEU A 79 -22.86 -8.71 14.77
C LEU A 79 -23.05 -10.01 15.58
N TRP A 80 -22.96 -11.20 14.96
CA TRP A 80 -22.97 -12.47 15.66
C TRP A 80 -21.85 -12.58 16.70
N MET A 81 -20.61 -12.28 16.29
CA MET A 81 -19.46 -12.36 17.18
C MET A 81 -19.60 -11.44 18.41
N ALA A 82 -20.17 -10.25 18.23
CA ALA A 82 -20.34 -9.34 19.34
C ALA A 82 -21.58 -9.67 20.20
N SER A 83 -22.75 -9.89 19.58
CA SER A 83 -24.00 -10.03 20.32
C SER A 83 -24.25 -11.43 20.88
N VAL A 84 -23.72 -12.49 20.22
CA VAL A 84 -23.90 -13.88 20.62
C VAL A 84 -22.66 -14.43 21.31
N GLU A 85 -21.49 -14.27 20.70
CA GLU A 85 -20.21 -14.80 21.21
C GLU A 85 -19.52 -13.88 22.24
N GLY A 86 -20.01 -12.66 22.46
CA GLY A 86 -19.44 -11.70 23.41
C GLY A 86 -18.03 -11.20 23.03
N LYS A 87 -17.69 -11.19 21.75
CA LYS A 87 -16.36 -10.83 21.25
C LYS A 87 -16.22 -9.34 20.97
N HIS A 88 -14.98 -8.85 21.06
CA HIS A 88 -14.62 -7.50 20.65
C HIS A 88 -14.24 -7.47 19.15
N VAL A 89 -15.04 -6.76 18.37
CA VAL A 89 -14.89 -6.67 16.92
C VAL A 89 -14.45 -5.27 16.50
N LEU A 90 -13.42 -5.17 15.66
CA LEU A 90 -13.08 -3.96 14.93
C LEU A 90 -13.56 -4.09 13.48
N TYR A 91 -14.41 -3.17 13.04
CA TYR A 91 -14.74 -3.02 11.62
C TYR A 91 -13.98 -1.81 11.06
N THR A 92 -13.09 -2.04 10.10
CA THR A 92 -12.25 -0.98 9.54
C THR A 92 -12.32 -0.94 8.02
N ALA A 93 -12.27 0.27 7.43
CA ALA A 93 -12.19 0.50 5.99
C ALA A 93 -11.21 1.64 5.67
N HIS A 94 -10.84 1.77 4.40
CA HIS A 94 -9.95 2.85 3.95
C HIS A 94 -10.61 4.22 4.10
N HIS A 95 -11.89 4.33 3.72
CA HIS A 95 -12.64 5.58 3.77
C HIS A 95 -13.55 5.67 4.99
N GLY A 96 -13.52 6.81 5.68
CA GLY A 96 -14.39 7.07 6.85
C GLY A 96 -15.88 7.06 6.53
N ASN A 97 -16.26 7.33 5.29
CA ASN A 97 -17.65 7.21 4.86
C ASN A 97 -18.12 5.76 4.85
N THR A 98 -17.26 4.82 4.43
CA THR A 98 -17.56 3.36 4.39
C THR A 98 -17.78 2.82 5.81
N THR A 99 -16.89 3.14 6.75
CA THR A 99 -17.05 2.73 8.16
C THR A 99 -18.31 3.31 8.79
N ARG A 100 -18.59 4.59 8.54
CA ARG A 100 -19.78 5.26 9.05
C ARG A 100 -21.09 4.71 8.46
N GLU A 101 -21.09 4.37 7.18
CA GLU A 101 -22.23 3.71 6.55
C GLU A 101 -22.48 2.34 7.17
N MET A 102 -21.44 1.56 7.38
CA MET A 102 -21.53 0.24 8.04
C MET A 102 -22.06 0.38 9.50
N PHE A 103 -21.53 1.34 10.25
CA PHE A 103 -22.04 1.66 11.57
C PHE A 103 -23.55 1.97 11.56
N LYS A 104 -24.02 2.82 10.62
CA LYS A 104 -25.44 3.15 10.48
C LYS A 104 -26.28 1.92 10.16
N LEU A 105 -25.82 1.05 9.27
CA LEU A 105 -26.54 -0.17 8.87
C LEU A 105 -26.70 -1.13 10.05
N ILE A 106 -25.61 -1.42 10.79
CA ILE A 106 -25.65 -2.31 11.95
C ILE A 106 -26.48 -1.68 13.09
N ARG A 107 -26.26 -0.40 13.39
CA ARG A 107 -27.01 0.31 14.41
C ARG A 107 -28.54 0.29 14.12
N ASN A 108 -28.93 0.62 12.89
CA ASN A 108 -30.36 0.63 12.54
C ASN A 108 -30.99 -0.76 12.66
N PHE A 109 -30.24 -1.82 12.35
CA PHE A 109 -30.71 -3.19 12.55
C PHE A 109 -30.87 -3.48 14.05
N VAL A 110 -29.86 -3.20 14.86
CA VAL A 110 -29.88 -3.46 16.32
C VAL A 110 -30.99 -2.65 17.02
N GLU A 111 -31.15 -1.36 16.68
CA GLU A 111 -32.23 -0.52 17.25
C GLU A 111 -33.61 -0.92 16.77
N GLY A 112 -33.73 -1.47 15.55
CA GLY A 112 -35.00 -1.87 14.92
C GLY A 112 -35.49 -3.26 15.31
N VAL A 113 -34.66 -4.12 15.86
CA VAL A 113 -35.01 -5.48 16.28
C VAL A 113 -35.07 -5.53 17.81
N HIS A 114 -36.28 -5.78 18.34
CA HIS A 114 -36.56 -5.70 19.76
C HIS A 114 -35.61 -6.54 20.64
N ASP A 115 -35.28 -7.75 20.24
CA ASP A 115 -34.42 -8.65 20.98
C ASP A 115 -33.00 -8.11 21.12
N PHE A 116 -32.43 -7.56 20.03
CA PHE A 116 -31.11 -6.91 20.08
C PHE A 116 -31.15 -5.59 20.85
N ALA A 117 -32.24 -4.82 20.70
CA ALA A 117 -32.39 -3.55 21.42
C ALA A 117 -32.44 -3.74 22.94
N ASN A 118 -33.03 -4.84 23.43
CA ASN A 118 -33.08 -5.16 24.83
C ASN A 118 -31.73 -5.58 25.42
N GLU A 119 -30.79 -6.00 24.61
CA GLU A 119 -29.40 -6.30 25.01
C GLU A 119 -28.51 -5.06 25.08
N LEU A 120 -29.04 -3.89 24.70
CA LEU A 120 -28.33 -2.61 24.78
C LEU A 120 -28.61 -1.90 26.08
N GLY A 121 -27.57 -1.57 26.86
CA GLY A 121 -27.68 -0.66 28.00
C GLY A 121 -27.84 0.82 27.57
N SER A 122 -28.00 1.72 28.52
CA SER A 122 -28.28 3.15 28.27
C SER A 122 -27.22 3.90 27.43
N ASP A 123 -25.95 3.50 27.51
CA ASP A 123 -24.81 4.12 26.80
C ASP A 123 -24.14 3.19 25.77
N SER A 124 -24.90 2.20 25.27
CA SER A 124 -24.38 1.12 24.44
C SER A 124 -24.03 1.54 23.01
N ILE A 125 -24.52 2.69 22.54
CA ILE A 125 -24.23 3.17 21.17
C ILE A 125 -23.51 4.51 21.22
N LYS A 126 -22.22 4.49 20.90
CA LYS A 126 -21.41 5.69 20.71
C LYS A 126 -21.54 6.19 19.29
N ARG A 127 -21.95 7.47 19.12
CA ARG A 127 -22.22 8.09 17.82
C ARG A 127 -21.21 9.18 17.43
N ALA A 128 -20.24 9.46 18.30
CA ALA A 128 -19.26 10.50 18.07
C ALA A 128 -18.33 10.08 16.92
N GLN A 129 -18.10 11.00 15.98
CA GLN A 129 -17.27 10.74 14.80
C GLN A 129 -15.86 10.31 15.20
N GLY A 130 -15.40 9.17 14.62
CA GLY A 130 -14.09 8.59 14.91
C GLY A 130 -14.03 7.77 16.19
N SER A 131 -15.19 7.58 16.89
CA SER A 131 -15.33 6.69 18.02
C SER A 131 -16.68 5.98 18.03
N GLU A 132 -17.23 5.75 16.83
CA GLU A 132 -18.46 5.02 16.65
C GLU A 132 -18.33 3.59 17.18
N GLY A 133 -19.31 3.12 17.95
CA GLY A 133 -19.29 1.77 18.50
C GLY A 133 -20.64 1.33 19.03
N ILE A 134 -20.84 0.00 19.07
CA ILE A 134 -22.02 -0.67 19.60
C ILE A 134 -21.54 -1.67 20.66
N TYR A 135 -22.09 -1.60 21.86
CA TYR A 135 -21.67 -2.38 23.01
C TYR A 135 -22.86 -3.17 23.57
N PHE A 136 -22.68 -4.47 23.76
CA PHE A 136 -23.70 -5.41 24.20
C PHE A 136 -23.55 -5.74 25.70
N ALA A 137 -24.66 -6.14 26.32
CA ALA A 137 -24.69 -6.49 27.77
C ALA A 137 -23.86 -7.74 28.10
N ASN A 138 -23.62 -8.63 27.12
CA ASN A 138 -22.76 -9.79 27.27
C ASN A 138 -21.25 -9.44 27.27
N GLY A 139 -20.89 -8.15 27.16
CA GLY A 139 -19.53 -7.65 27.10
C GLY A 139 -18.97 -7.49 25.68
N GLY A 140 -19.62 -8.04 24.67
CA GLY A 140 -19.17 -7.90 23.28
C GLY A 140 -19.34 -6.49 22.72
N SER A 141 -18.57 -6.17 21.71
CA SER A 141 -18.63 -4.84 21.06
C SER A 141 -18.26 -4.86 19.59
N ILE A 142 -18.77 -3.88 18.84
CA ILE A 142 -18.30 -3.58 17.48
C ILE A 142 -17.85 -2.12 17.45
N GLU A 143 -16.58 -1.89 17.19
CA GLU A 143 -16.02 -0.56 17.00
C GLU A 143 -15.74 -0.28 15.52
N PHE A 144 -15.96 0.96 15.09
CA PHE A 144 -15.84 1.37 13.68
C PHE A 144 -14.78 2.44 13.54
N ASN A 145 -13.69 2.12 12.85
CA ASN A 145 -12.57 3.05 12.69
C ASN A 145 -11.99 3.01 11.28
N THR A 146 -11.52 4.17 10.82
CA THR A 146 -10.69 4.23 9.61
C THR A 146 -9.28 3.74 9.91
N ARG A 147 -8.61 3.20 8.89
CA ARG A 147 -7.21 2.78 8.98
C ARG A 147 -6.28 4.00 9.00
N THR A 148 -6.02 4.53 10.19
CA THR A 148 -4.95 5.50 10.41
C THR A 148 -3.94 4.89 11.37
N ASN A 149 -2.65 5.21 11.22
CA ASN A 149 -1.54 4.63 11.98
C ASN A 149 -1.65 4.74 13.54
N ALA A 150 -2.66 5.42 14.04
CA ALA A 150 -2.84 5.70 15.47
C ALA A 150 -4.08 5.05 16.13
N VAL A 151 -5.04 4.54 15.35
CA VAL A 151 -6.42 4.28 15.82
C VAL A 151 -6.57 3.02 16.68
N ALA A 152 -5.71 2.03 16.50
CA ALA A 152 -5.81 0.76 17.23
C ALA A 152 -4.84 0.62 18.40
N ARG A 153 -3.98 1.61 18.67
CA ARG A 153 -2.98 1.52 19.74
C ARG A 153 -3.64 1.53 21.12
N GLY A 154 -3.37 0.48 21.89
CA GLY A 154 -3.85 0.36 23.28
C GLY A 154 -5.22 -0.31 23.43
N LYS A 155 -5.79 -0.88 22.35
CA LYS A 155 -6.99 -1.73 22.39
C LYS A 155 -6.67 -3.12 21.86
N THR A 156 -7.45 -4.10 22.30
CA THR A 156 -7.37 -5.49 21.83
C THR A 156 -8.70 -5.89 21.21
N PHE A 157 -8.62 -6.68 20.14
CA PHE A 157 -9.78 -7.19 19.41
C PHE A 157 -9.66 -8.69 19.17
N ASP A 158 -10.78 -9.39 19.27
CA ASP A 158 -10.88 -10.81 18.93
C ASP A 158 -11.06 -11.00 17.42
N VAL A 159 -11.75 -10.04 16.78
CA VAL A 159 -12.04 -10.09 15.36
C VAL A 159 -11.73 -8.73 14.72
N ILE A 160 -11.06 -8.76 13.59
CA ILE A 160 -10.90 -7.57 12.73
C ILE A 160 -11.50 -7.85 11.36
N VAL A 161 -12.49 -7.06 10.97
CA VAL A 161 -13.03 -7.04 9.61
C VAL A 161 -12.39 -5.88 8.85
N VAL A 162 -11.60 -6.21 7.84
CA VAL A 162 -10.90 -5.26 6.96
C VAL A 162 -11.68 -5.14 5.66
N ASP A 163 -12.56 -4.17 5.56
CA ASP A 163 -13.26 -3.85 4.30
C ASP A 163 -12.39 -2.95 3.42
N GLU A 164 -12.61 -2.97 2.10
CA GLU A 164 -11.73 -2.33 1.12
C GLU A 164 -10.26 -2.79 1.30
N ALA A 165 -10.04 -4.09 1.50
CA ALA A 165 -8.72 -4.66 1.81
C ALA A 165 -7.69 -4.44 0.70
N GLN A 166 -8.12 -4.18 -0.54
CA GLN A 166 -7.23 -3.82 -1.64
C GLN A 166 -6.44 -2.52 -1.38
N GLU A 167 -6.92 -1.64 -0.48
CA GLU A 167 -6.25 -0.39 -0.12
C GLU A 167 -5.31 -0.55 1.10
N LEU A 168 -5.23 -1.74 1.72
CA LEU A 168 -4.46 -1.97 2.93
C LEU A 168 -2.96 -2.08 2.60
N THR A 169 -2.16 -1.15 3.13
CA THR A 169 -0.69 -1.18 3.04
C THR A 169 -0.08 -2.04 4.15
N ASP A 170 1.18 -2.47 3.96
CA ASP A 170 1.92 -3.20 5.01
C ASP A 170 2.05 -2.39 6.29
N GLU A 171 2.33 -1.09 6.22
CA GLU A 171 2.41 -0.21 7.39
C GLU A 171 1.11 -0.18 8.20
N GLN A 172 -0.04 -0.16 7.51
CA GLN A 172 -1.35 -0.21 8.17
C GLN A 172 -1.63 -1.58 8.78
N ALA A 173 -1.23 -2.67 8.12
CA ALA A 173 -1.36 -4.02 8.63
C ALA A 173 -0.48 -4.24 9.87
N ASP A 174 0.75 -3.71 9.87
CA ASP A 174 1.67 -3.73 11.01
C ASP A 174 1.11 -2.97 12.23
N ALA A 175 0.28 -1.96 12.01
CA ALA A 175 -0.42 -1.26 13.08
C ALA A 175 -1.63 -2.03 13.62
N LEU A 176 -2.30 -2.84 12.80
CA LEU A 176 -3.48 -3.64 13.19
C LEU A 176 -3.09 -4.96 13.88
N THR A 177 -2.09 -5.68 13.37
CA THR A 177 -1.71 -7.01 13.86
C THR A 177 -1.44 -7.08 15.38
N PRO A 178 -0.73 -6.13 16.01
CA PRO A 178 -0.49 -6.17 17.46
C PRO A 178 -1.78 -6.11 18.29
N THR A 179 -2.86 -5.55 17.76
CA THR A 179 -4.13 -5.41 18.47
C THR A 179 -4.89 -6.74 18.63
N THR A 180 -4.49 -7.76 17.88
CA THR A 180 -5.05 -9.11 17.98
C THR A 180 -4.20 -10.05 18.85
N ILE A 181 -2.91 -9.78 19.01
CA ILE A 181 -1.97 -10.67 19.74
C ILE A 181 -2.37 -10.81 21.21
N ALA A 182 -2.88 -9.74 21.82
CA ALA A 182 -3.30 -9.72 23.22
C ALA A 182 -4.83 -9.91 23.38
N SER A 183 -5.50 -10.51 22.39
CA SER A 183 -6.92 -10.84 22.44
C SER A 183 -7.24 -11.69 23.68
N ASP A 184 -8.27 -11.31 24.42
CA ASP A 184 -8.70 -12.04 25.63
C ASP A 184 -9.14 -13.48 25.33
N SER A 185 -9.63 -13.73 24.10
CA SER A 185 -9.99 -15.08 23.65
C SER A 185 -8.79 -15.98 23.34
N GLY A 186 -7.60 -15.42 23.11
CA GLY A 186 -6.44 -16.15 22.62
C GLY A 186 -6.61 -16.75 21.20
N ASP A 187 -7.72 -16.44 20.52
CA ASP A 187 -8.11 -16.98 19.22
C ASP A 187 -8.58 -15.88 18.27
N PRO A 188 -7.69 -14.95 17.89
CA PRO A 188 -8.05 -13.82 17.04
C PRO A 188 -8.27 -14.25 15.58
N GLN A 189 -9.18 -13.52 14.89
CA GLN A 189 -9.45 -13.75 13.47
C GLN A 189 -9.47 -12.44 12.67
N MET A 190 -8.91 -12.46 11.46
CA MET A 190 -8.91 -11.34 10.52
C MET A 190 -9.62 -11.71 9.22
N ILE A 191 -10.62 -10.93 8.84
CA ILE A 191 -11.41 -11.11 7.61
C ILE A 191 -11.10 -9.96 6.66
N TYR A 192 -10.56 -10.29 5.50
CA TYR A 192 -10.19 -9.34 4.45
C TYR A 192 -11.20 -9.38 3.30
N LEU A 193 -11.86 -8.26 3.04
CA LEU A 193 -12.87 -8.13 1.98
C LEU A 193 -12.38 -7.12 0.95
N GLY A 194 -12.26 -7.55 -0.31
CA GLY A 194 -11.74 -6.67 -1.35
C GLY A 194 -12.30 -6.95 -2.74
N THR A 195 -11.96 -6.05 -3.63
CA THR A 195 -12.09 -6.18 -5.08
C THR A 195 -10.67 -6.19 -5.66
N PRO A 196 -10.40 -6.80 -6.82
CA PRO A 196 -9.07 -6.73 -7.41
C PRO A 196 -8.54 -5.30 -7.48
N PRO A 197 -7.33 -5.03 -6.99
CA PRO A 197 -6.76 -3.70 -6.99
C PRO A 197 -6.47 -3.22 -8.41
N ASN A 198 -6.61 -1.91 -8.66
CA ASN A 198 -6.10 -1.29 -9.87
C ASN A 198 -4.63 -0.86 -9.69
N ALA A 199 -3.98 -0.42 -10.77
CA ALA A 199 -2.57 0.00 -10.75
C ALA A 199 -2.25 1.19 -9.81
N LYS A 200 -3.27 1.97 -9.43
CA LYS A 200 -3.11 3.13 -8.51
C LYS A 200 -3.37 2.78 -7.05
N CYS A 201 -3.81 1.55 -6.79
CA CYS A 201 -4.14 1.09 -5.44
C CYS A 201 -2.85 0.84 -4.64
N PRO A 202 -2.62 1.54 -3.51
CA PRO A 202 -1.38 1.44 -2.76
C PRO A 202 -1.27 0.15 -1.93
N GLY A 203 -2.37 -0.60 -1.81
CA GLY A 203 -2.43 -1.76 -0.94
C GLY A 203 -1.63 -2.96 -1.47
N THR A 204 -0.86 -3.56 -0.58
CA THR A 204 0.02 -4.70 -0.85
C THR A 204 -0.49 -5.99 -0.22
N VAL A 205 -1.14 -5.90 0.95
CA VAL A 205 -1.51 -7.06 1.78
C VAL A 205 -2.52 -7.96 1.09
N PHE A 206 -3.59 -7.39 0.52
CA PHE A 206 -4.65 -8.18 -0.13
C PHE A 206 -4.13 -8.86 -1.41
N ARG A 207 -3.24 -8.19 -2.14
CA ARG A 207 -2.55 -8.76 -3.31
C ARG A 207 -1.64 -9.92 -2.90
N ARG A 208 -0.91 -9.79 -1.79
CA ARG A 208 -0.08 -10.86 -1.25
C ARG A 208 -0.92 -12.08 -0.89
N LEU A 209 -2.04 -11.90 -0.17
CA LEU A 209 -2.96 -13.00 0.16
C LEU A 209 -3.48 -13.72 -1.10
N HIS A 210 -3.86 -12.97 -2.14
CA HIS A 210 -4.26 -13.53 -3.43
C HIS A 210 -3.14 -14.36 -4.07
N ASN A 211 -1.93 -13.78 -4.18
CA ASN A 211 -0.80 -14.46 -4.81
C ASN A 211 -0.39 -15.71 -4.04
N ASP A 212 -0.32 -15.64 -2.71
CA ASP A 212 -0.01 -16.79 -1.85
C ASP A 212 -1.04 -17.91 -2.03
N ALA A 213 -2.33 -17.57 -2.22
CA ALA A 213 -3.38 -18.56 -2.48
C ALA A 213 -3.18 -19.25 -3.84
N HIS A 214 -2.89 -18.49 -4.88
CA HIS A 214 -2.68 -19.04 -6.23
C HIS A 214 -1.35 -19.80 -6.36
N ASP A 215 -0.32 -19.41 -5.59
CA ASP A 215 0.98 -20.08 -5.54
C ASP A 215 1.01 -21.33 -4.62
N GLY A 216 -0.07 -21.62 -3.90
CA GLY A 216 -0.11 -22.70 -2.91
C GLY A 216 0.73 -22.41 -1.66
N LYS A 217 0.93 -21.14 -1.31
CA LYS A 217 1.74 -20.65 -0.18
C LYS A 217 0.90 -20.05 0.95
N SER A 218 -0.41 -20.22 0.94
CA SER A 218 -1.34 -19.59 1.90
C SER A 218 -1.12 -20.00 3.37
N GLY A 219 -0.42 -21.12 3.64
CA GLY A 219 -0.34 -21.67 4.98
C GLY A 219 -1.74 -21.99 5.51
N ASP A 220 -2.10 -21.41 6.66
CA ASP A 220 -3.42 -21.58 7.29
C ASP A 220 -4.44 -20.53 6.85
N ALA A 221 -4.07 -19.60 5.97
CA ALA A 221 -4.99 -18.59 5.46
C ALA A 221 -5.93 -19.18 4.40
N TRP A 222 -7.22 -18.82 4.49
CA TRP A 222 -8.22 -19.20 3.50
C TRP A 222 -8.49 -18.06 2.53
N TRP A 223 -8.80 -18.45 1.28
CA TRP A 223 -9.08 -17.53 0.21
C TRP A 223 -10.29 -17.95 -0.59
N LEU A 224 -11.21 -17.02 -0.84
CA LEU A 224 -12.38 -17.21 -1.69
C LEU A 224 -12.39 -16.13 -2.77
N GLU A 225 -12.59 -16.57 -4.01
CA GLU A 225 -12.53 -15.66 -5.14
C GLU A 225 -13.64 -15.93 -6.16
N TRP A 226 -14.38 -14.88 -6.51
CA TRP A 226 -15.30 -14.86 -7.65
C TRP A 226 -14.68 -13.97 -8.71
N ALA A 227 -14.06 -14.56 -9.71
CA ALA A 227 -13.25 -13.85 -10.69
C ALA A 227 -13.35 -14.46 -12.09
N ALA A 228 -13.20 -13.60 -13.09
CA ALA A 228 -12.86 -14.03 -14.44
C ALA A 228 -11.36 -14.32 -14.52
N THR A 229 -10.97 -15.30 -15.34
CA THR A 229 -9.57 -15.69 -15.54
C THR A 229 -8.82 -14.81 -16.55
N GLU A 230 -9.55 -14.02 -17.32
CA GLU A 230 -9.04 -13.15 -18.39
C GLU A 230 -9.94 -11.93 -18.57
N ILE A 231 -9.48 -10.91 -19.29
CA ILE A 231 -10.29 -9.73 -19.64
C ILE A 231 -11.50 -10.18 -20.47
N GLY A 232 -11.29 -10.90 -21.58
CA GLY A 232 -12.29 -11.47 -22.47
C GLY A 232 -13.37 -10.49 -22.93
N ASP A 233 -14.45 -11.02 -23.51
CA ASP A 233 -15.58 -10.21 -23.97
C ASP A 233 -16.44 -9.71 -22.79
N ARG A 234 -16.56 -8.38 -22.65
CA ARG A 234 -17.38 -7.72 -21.63
C ARG A 234 -18.89 -7.90 -21.83
N TYR A 235 -19.35 -8.32 -23.03
CA TYR A 235 -20.74 -8.58 -23.31
C TYR A 235 -21.14 -10.06 -23.16
N ASP A 236 -20.20 -10.93 -22.81
CA ASP A 236 -20.49 -12.34 -22.54
C ASP A 236 -21.30 -12.49 -21.24
N VAL A 237 -22.60 -12.68 -21.41
CA VAL A 237 -23.56 -12.83 -20.30
C VAL A 237 -23.27 -14.07 -19.46
N ASP A 238 -22.73 -15.15 -20.02
CA ASP A 238 -22.38 -16.35 -19.28
C ASP A 238 -21.25 -16.10 -18.27
N ARG A 239 -20.30 -15.24 -18.62
CA ARG A 239 -19.25 -14.79 -17.71
C ARG A 239 -19.81 -13.96 -16.56
N TRP A 240 -20.79 -13.09 -16.82
CA TRP A 240 -21.44 -12.32 -15.75
C TRP A 240 -22.02 -13.21 -14.68
N TYR A 241 -22.80 -14.25 -15.12
CA TYR A 241 -23.37 -15.23 -14.18
C TYR A 241 -22.34 -16.12 -13.52
N ARG A 242 -21.20 -16.38 -14.15
CA ARG A 242 -20.10 -17.17 -13.57
C ARG A 242 -19.37 -16.42 -12.46
N CYS A 243 -19.11 -15.11 -12.65
CA CYS A 243 -18.26 -14.33 -11.77
C CYS A 243 -19.02 -13.52 -10.71
N CYS A 244 -20.33 -13.25 -10.92
CA CYS A 244 -21.10 -12.36 -10.07
C CYS A 244 -22.21 -13.12 -9.34
N PRO A 245 -22.03 -13.52 -8.07
CA PRO A 245 -23.05 -14.24 -7.31
C PRO A 245 -24.35 -13.46 -7.13
N ALA A 246 -24.35 -12.13 -7.19
CA ALA A 246 -25.53 -11.28 -7.06
C ALA A 246 -26.36 -11.17 -8.35
N MET A 247 -25.88 -11.73 -9.50
CA MET A 247 -26.67 -11.74 -10.74
C MET A 247 -27.98 -12.52 -10.56
N GLY A 248 -29.07 -11.92 -11.03
CA GLY A 248 -30.42 -12.49 -10.92
C GLY A 248 -31.02 -12.45 -9.51
N TYR A 249 -30.29 -11.93 -8.53
CA TYR A 249 -30.81 -11.55 -7.22
C TYR A 249 -30.97 -10.02 -7.13
N ARG A 250 -29.87 -9.31 -7.10
CA ARG A 250 -29.83 -7.84 -6.97
C ARG A 250 -29.37 -7.16 -8.24
N ILE A 251 -28.51 -7.81 -9.02
CA ILE A 251 -27.96 -7.27 -10.26
C ILE A 251 -28.72 -7.85 -11.43
N ARG A 252 -29.27 -6.97 -12.29
CA ARG A 252 -30.01 -7.31 -13.51
C ARG A 252 -29.09 -7.23 -14.71
N GLU A 253 -29.40 -7.99 -15.77
CA GLU A 253 -28.60 -7.99 -17.01
C GLU A 253 -28.57 -6.64 -17.72
N ASP A 254 -29.70 -5.89 -17.70
CA ASP A 254 -29.75 -4.56 -18.31
C ASP A 254 -28.80 -3.56 -17.62
N VAL A 255 -28.70 -3.61 -16.27
CA VAL A 255 -27.77 -2.78 -15.49
C VAL A 255 -26.33 -3.17 -15.77
N MET A 256 -26.06 -4.48 -15.90
CA MET A 256 -24.71 -4.97 -16.20
C MET A 256 -24.27 -4.59 -17.62
N ARG A 257 -25.20 -4.61 -18.59
CA ARG A 257 -24.95 -4.16 -19.97
C ARG A 257 -24.63 -2.67 -20.02
N ASP A 258 -25.41 -1.84 -19.31
CA ASP A 258 -25.13 -0.40 -19.21
C ASP A 258 -23.75 -0.11 -18.58
N ALA A 259 -23.34 -0.91 -17.61
CA ALA A 259 -21.99 -0.83 -17.05
C ALA A 259 -20.91 -1.24 -18.07
N ALA A 260 -21.15 -2.26 -18.86
CA ALA A 260 -20.26 -2.70 -19.94
C ALA A 260 -20.09 -1.61 -21.01
N ASP A 261 -21.16 -0.92 -21.39
CA ASP A 261 -21.14 0.16 -22.37
C ASP A 261 -20.30 1.36 -21.92
N LYS A 262 -20.23 1.61 -20.60
CA LYS A 262 -19.54 2.77 -20.00
C LYS A 262 -18.13 2.49 -19.54
N SER A 263 -17.66 1.24 -19.65
CA SER A 263 -16.35 0.82 -19.13
C SER A 263 -15.38 0.46 -20.24
N SER A 264 -14.09 0.55 -19.98
CA SER A 264 -13.06 -0.15 -20.78
C SER A 264 -13.11 -1.66 -20.51
N ASP A 265 -12.53 -2.47 -21.40
CA ASP A 265 -12.56 -3.93 -21.27
C ASP A 265 -11.88 -4.40 -19.97
N ASP A 266 -10.69 -3.86 -19.67
CA ASP A 266 -9.97 -4.15 -18.43
C ASP A 266 -10.68 -3.62 -17.19
N GLY A 267 -11.23 -2.40 -17.26
CA GLY A 267 -12.00 -1.78 -16.19
C GLY A 267 -13.26 -2.59 -15.87
N PHE A 268 -14.00 -3.06 -16.88
CA PHE A 268 -15.16 -3.91 -16.69
C PHE A 268 -14.77 -5.27 -16.10
N ALA A 269 -13.74 -5.91 -16.65
CA ALA A 269 -13.27 -7.20 -16.17
C ALA A 269 -12.85 -7.13 -14.68
N ARG A 270 -12.13 -6.11 -14.27
CA ARG A 270 -11.67 -5.91 -12.88
C ARG A 270 -12.83 -5.58 -11.93
N GLU A 271 -13.61 -4.56 -12.23
CA GLU A 271 -14.61 -4.01 -11.31
C GLU A 271 -15.88 -4.87 -11.22
N TYR A 272 -16.32 -5.43 -12.38
CA TYR A 272 -17.58 -6.14 -12.47
C TYR A 272 -17.45 -7.65 -12.63
N LEU A 273 -16.29 -8.17 -13.05
CA LEU A 273 -16.05 -9.61 -13.16
C LEU A 273 -14.95 -10.11 -12.20
N GLY A 274 -14.37 -9.23 -11.38
CA GLY A 274 -13.39 -9.62 -10.38
C GLY A 274 -12.04 -10.09 -10.93
N TRP A 275 -11.75 -9.75 -12.19
CA TRP A 275 -10.50 -10.14 -12.84
C TRP A 275 -9.28 -9.49 -12.14
N TRP A 276 -8.33 -10.33 -11.80
CA TRP A 276 -7.04 -9.88 -11.30
C TRP A 276 -6.08 -9.70 -12.47
N SER A 277 -5.54 -8.51 -12.63
CA SER A 277 -4.45 -8.34 -13.59
C SER A 277 -3.24 -9.15 -13.13
N ASN A 278 -2.64 -9.91 -14.06
CA ASN A 278 -1.37 -10.60 -13.82
C ASN A 278 -0.20 -9.62 -13.74
N ASP A 279 -0.46 -8.33 -13.90
CA ASP A 279 0.51 -7.31 -13.63
C ASP A 279 0.83 -7.37 -12.12
N ALA A 280 1.89 -8.10 -11.80
CA ALA A 280 2.74 -7.68 -10.68
C ALA A 280 2.72 -6.16 -10.76
N LEU A 281 2.39 -5.43 -9.69
CA LEU A 281 2.34 -3.98 -9.67
C LEU A 281 3.19 -3.46 -10.83
N GLU A 282 2.60 -2.89 -11.89
CA GLU A 282 3.39 -1.99 -12.72
C GLU A 282 3.78 -0.88 -11.75
N ILE A 283 4.90 -1.14 -11.08
CA ILE A 283 5.58 -0.11 -10.32
C ILE A 283 5.83 0.95 -11.38
N GLU A 284 5.10 2.06 -11.31
CA GLU A 284 5.34 3.16 -12.23
C GLU A 284 6.76 3.64 -11.94
N HIS A 285 7.69 3.20 -12.75
CA HIS A 285 9.08 3.60 -12.66
C HIS A 285 9.23 5.00 -13.22
N VAL A 286 10.08 5.80 -12.60
CA VAL A 286 10.38 7.17 -13.07
C VAL A 286 11.24 7.12 -14.30
N ILE A 287 12.16 6.15 -14.38
CA ILE A 287 13.13 5.95 -15.48
C ILE A 287 12.95 4.54 -16.03
N SER A 288 12.82 4.41 -17.36
CA SER A 288 12.78 3.10 -18.00
C SER A 288 14.18 2.47 -18.04
N ALA A 289 14.27 1.16 -17.84
CA ALA A 289 15.54 0.42 -17.93
C ALA A 289 16.24 0.62 -19.26
N ARG A 290 15.47 0.70 -20.36
CA ARG A 290 16.01 0.96 -21.70
C ARG A 290 16.63 2.36 -21.81
N ALA A 291 15.97 3.39 -21.27
CA ALA A 291 16.50 4.76 -21.36
C ALA A 291 17.78 4.90 -20.52
N TRP A 292 17.80 4.27 -19.33
CA TRP A 292 18.98 4.24 -18.46
C TRP A 292 20.16 3.55 -19.12
N ALA A 293 19.98 2.35 -19.66
CA ALA A 293 21.05 1.60 -20.33
C ALA A 293 21.66 2.34 -21.55
N LEU A 294 20.91 3.23 -22.20
CA LEU A 294 21.44 4.03 -23.31
C LEU A 294 22.33 5.19 -22.85
N CYS A 295 22.43 5.45 -21.57
CA CYS A 295 23.29 6.46 -20.95
C CYS A 295 24.58 5.85 -20.36
N GLU A 296 24.78 4.53 -20.46
CA GLU A 296 25.98 3.86 -19.97
C GLU A 296 27.21 4.20 -20.80
N THR A 297 28.36 4.40 -20.12
CA THR A 297 29.64 4.69 -20.75
C THR A 297 30.79 3.96 -20.06
N ASP A 298 31.73 3.47 -20.84
CA ASP A 298 33.01 2.90 -20.37
C ASP A 298 34.12 3.94 -20.22
N ASP A 299 33.86 5.20 -20.64
CA ASP A 299 34.85 6.28 -20.61
C ASP A 299 34.36 7.46 -19.73
N PRO A 300 34.45 7.34 -18.40
CA PRO A 300 34.04 8.40 -17.49
C PRO A 300 34.96 9.64 -17.62
N PRO A 301 34.41 10.88 -17.53
CA PRO A 301 35.21 12.09 -17.67
C PRO A 301 36.18 12.24 -16.49
N THR A 302 37.45 12.47 -16.81
CA THR A 302 38.52 12.68 -15.81
C THR A 302 38.62 14.13 -15.32
N ASP A 303 38.01 15.09 -16.03
CA ASP A 303 38.03 16.53 -15.74
C ASP A 303 36.64 17.16 -15.93
N GLY A 304 36.35 18.19 -15.14
CA GLY A 304 35.08 18.89 -15.22
C GLY A 304 34.67 19.56 -13.92
N LEU A 305 33.48 20.16 -13.94
CA LEU A 305 32.86 20.72 -12.74
C LEU A 305 32.25 19.62 -11.89
N MET A 306 32.82 19.37 -10.71
CA MET A 306 32.32 18.36 -9.80
C MET A 306 31.31 18.94 -8.80
N CYS A 307 30.19 18.27 -8.60
CA CYS A 307 29.24 18.47 -7.51
C CYS A 307 28.96 17.15 -6.78
N ALA A 308 28.61 17.22 -5.52
CA ALA A 308 28.22 16.06 -4.74
C ALA A 308 26.76 16.16 -4.30
N GLY A 309 26.08 15.03 -4.21
CA GLY A 309 24.74 14.89 -3.67
C GLY A 309 24.73 13.93 -2.50
N VAL A 310 24.12 14.32 -1.39
CA VAL A 310 23.96 13.49 -0.20
C VAL A 310 22.49 13.33 0.11
N LYS A 311 22.03 12.08 0.19
CA LYS A 311 20.67 11.74 0.57
C LYS A 311 20.66 10.96 1.88
N PHE A 312 19.90 11.47 2.86
CA PHE A 312 19.58 10.73 4.08
C PHE A 312 18.25 9.99 3.89
N GLY A 313 18.30 8.68 3.93
CA GLY A 313 17.13 7.79 4.04
C GLY A 313 16.66 7.64 5.49
N SER A 314 15.84 6.62 5.75
CA SER A 314 15.35 6.29 7.09
C SER A 314 16.44 5.65 7.98
N ASP A 315 17.31 4.83 7.41
CA ASP A 315 18.33 4.01 8.08
C ASP A 315 19.75 4.17 7.52
N ARG A 316 19.92 4.91 6.41
CA ARG A 316 21.18 5.01 5.66
C ARG A 316 21.46 6.41 5.13
N THR A 317 22.73 6.65 4.81
CA THR A 317 23.22 7.88 4.18
C THR A 317 23.93 7.50 2.89
N THR A 318 23.54 8.10 1.78
CA THR A 318 24.10 7.85 0.45
C THR A 318 24.78 9.12 -0.09
N LEU A 319 25.97 8.96 -0.65
CA LEU A 319 26.77 9.98 -1.31
C LEU A 319 26.97 9.60 -2.77
N SER A 320 26.71 10.55 -3.67
CA SER A 320 26.96 10.44 -5.11
C SER A 320 27.69 11.67 -5.63
N ALA A 321 28.33 11.53 -6.77
CA ALA A 321 29.03 12.61 -7.46
C ALA A 321 28.47 12.81 -8.87
N CYS A 322 28.56 14.06 -9.34
CA CYS A 322 28.35 14.42 -10.74
C CYS A 322 29.54 15.21 -11.23
N VAL A 323 30.12 14.80 -12.35
CA VAL A 323 31.14 15.54 -13.09
C VAL A 323 30.55 16.06 -14.38
N ARG A 324 30.48 17.38 -14.55
CA ARG A 324 30.09 18.02 -15.80
C ARG A 324 31.34 18.42 -16.56
N PRO A 325 31.70 17.68 -17.62
CA PRO A 325 32.83 18.03 -18.47
C PRO A 325 32.57 19.35 -19.22
N LYS A 326 33.60 19.89 -19.84
CA LYS A 326 33.45 21.08 -20.69
C LYS A 326 32.65 20.76 -21.95
N ASP A 327 32.93 19.61 -22.55
CA ASP A 327 32.29 19.08 -23.74
C ASP A 327 31.78 17.66 -23.43
N GLY A 328 30.52 17.34 -23.80
CA GLY A 328 29.87 16.07 -23.54
C GLY A 328 28.85 16.09 -22.42
N ALA A 329 28.21 14.94 -22.18
CA ALA A 329 27.16 14.77 -21.20
C ALA A 329 27.69 14.81 -19.76
N PRO A 330 26.94 15.34 -18.79
CA PRO A 330 27.23 15.19 -17.36
C PRO A 330 27.28 13.71 -16.96
N TYR A 331 28.25 13.35 -16.14
CA TYR A 331 28.45 11.99 -15.66
C TYR A 331 28.08 11.90 -14.19
N VAL A 332 27.31 10.88 -13.83
CA VAL A 332 26.93 10.61 -12.43
C VAL A 332 27.43 9.24 -12.00
N GLU A 333 27.83 9.14 -10.73
CA GLU A 333 28.20 7.88 -10.10
C GLU A 333 27.75 7.86 -8.64
N TRP A 334 27.37 6.69 -8.15
CA TRP A 334 27.24 6.41 -6.75
C TRP A 334 28.62 6.16 -6.14
N VAL A 335 28.89 6.83 -5.01
CA VAL A 335 30.20 6.75 -4.34
C VAL A 335 30.16 5.72 -3.21
N ASP A 336 29.21 5.87 -2.26
CA ASP A 336 29.09 4.97 -1.10
C ASP A 336 27.73 5.16 -0.42
N THR A 337 27.27 4.11 0.27
CA THR A 337 26.08 4.11 1.14
C THR A 337 26.42 3.44 2.44
N ARG A 338 26.13 4.09 3.58
CA ARG A 338 26.36 3.51 4.91
C ARG A 338 25.15 3.67 5.82
N PRO A 339 24.96 2.75 6.78
CA PRO A 339 23.96 2.93 7.82
C PRO A 339 24.14 4.25 8.57
N ILE A 340 23.04 4.87 8.99
CA ILE A 340 23.09 6.10 9.81
C ILE A 340 23.85 5.85 11.13
N ALA A 341 23.80 4.62 11.65
CA ALA A 341 24.52 4.21 12.86
C ALA A 341 26.05 4.35 12.75
N ASP A 342 26.62 4.31 11.54
CA ASP A 342 28.06 4.50 11.30
C ASP A 342 28.48 5.98 11.36
N GLY A 343 27.52 6.87 11.58
CA GLY A 343 27.75 8.31 11.62
C GLY A 343 27.99 8.90 10.23
N ILE A 344 28.29 10.21 10.22
CA ILE A 344 28.45 10.99 8.98
C ILE A 344 29.90 11.37 8.67
N GLY A 345 30.85 10.93 9.52
CA GLY A 345 32.28 11.32 9.42
C GLY A 345 32.86 10.96 8.06
N TRP A 346 32.63 9.74 7.58
CA TRP A 346 33.11 9.25 6.30
C TRP A 346 32.69 10.13 5.11
N CYS A 347 31.43 10.58 5.13
CA CYS A 347 30.89 11.45 4.09
C CYS A 347 31.57 12.83 4.10
N ALA A 348 31.71 13.43 5.28
CA ALA A 348 32.43 14.71 5.45
C ALA A 348 33.91 14.60 5.04
N GLU A 349 34.58 13.51 5.38
CA GLU A 349 35.98 13.23 4.99
C GLU A 349 36.13 13.08 3.48
N TRP A 350 35.24 12.36 2.83
CA TRP A 350 35.25 12.20 1.37
C TRP A 350 35.08 13.54 0.64
N ILE A 351 34.13 14.37 1.14
CA ILE A 351 33.86 15.71 0.61
C ILE A 351 35.08 16.61 0.84
N ASP A 352 35.68 16.58 2.03
CA ASP A 352 36.80 17.42 2.39
C ASP A 352 38.06 17.08 1.58
N ALA A 353 38.33 15.81 1.37
CA ALA A 353 39.47 15.37 0.54
C ALA A 353 39.37 15.90 -0.90
N ARG A 354 38.18 16.28 -1.36
CA ARG A 354 37.89 16.82 -2.70
C ARG A 354 37.46 18.29 -2.71
N ARG A 355 37.71 19.04 -1.60
CA ARG A 355 37.25 20.44 -1.44
C ARG A 355 37.70 21.36 -2.57
N SER A 356 38.87 21.14 -3.16
CA SER A 356 39.38 21.93 -4.28
C SER A 356 38.68 21.64 -5.61
N LYS A 357 38.01 20.51 -5.74
CA LYS A 357 37.32 20.08 -6.96
C LYS A 357 35.81 20.30 -6.86
N ILE A 358 35.20 20.13 -5.66
CA ILE A 358 33.76 20.20 -5.45
C ILE A 358 33.27 21.65 -5.52
N ALA A 359 32.37 21.92 -6.45
CA ALA A 359 31.73 23.22 -6.54
C ALA A 359 30.61 23.38 -5.49
N VAL A 360 29.70 22.43 -5.38
CA VAL A 360 28.60 22.45 -4.43
C VAL A 360 28.32 21.03 -3.93
N VAL A 361 27.95 20.93 -2.65
CA VAL A 361 27.38 19.73 -2.04
C VAL A 361 25.90 20.01 -1.78
N ALA A 362 25.00 19.28 -2.43
CA ALA A 362 23.57 19.32 -2.15
C ALA A 362 23.21 18.22 -1.14
N ILE A 363 22.45 18.55 -0.11
CA ILE A 363 22.11 17.65 0.99
C ILE A 363 20.59 17.64 1.18
N ASP A 364 19.97 16.44 1.21
CA ASP A 364 18.54 16.27 1.50
C ASP A 364 18.31 15.21 2.57
N GLY A 365 17.25 15.41 3.38
CA GLY A 365 16.79 14.50 4.41
C GLY A 365 17.01 14.94 5.85
N GLY A 366 16.56 14.10 6.79
CA GLY A 366 16.42 14.46 8.20
C GLY A 366 17.70 14.82 8.94
N ASN A 367 18.86 14.24 8.56
CA ASN A 367 20.15 14.49 9.21
C ASN A 367 21.02 15.55 8.49
N SER A 368 20.45 16.32 7.59
CA SER A 368 21.17 17.36 6.82
C SER A 368 21.88 18.38 7.73
N ALA A 369 21.27 18.76 8.86
CA ALA A 369 21.85 19.69 9.83
C ALA A 369 23.16 19.15 10.42
N ALA A 370 23.25 17.87 10.74
CA ALA A 370 24.45 17.25 11.31
C ALA A 370 25.63 17.33 10.34
N LEU A 371 25.41 16.95 9.05
CA LEU A 371 26.46 17.03 8.03
C LEU A 371 26.87 18.48 7.74
N THR A 372 25.90 19.40 7.68
CA THR A 372 26.18 20.83 7.48
C THR A 372 27.06 21.39 8.60
N THR A 373 26.76 21.06 9.86
CA THR A 373 27.56 21.44 11.01
C THR A 373 28.97 20.85 10.91
N ARG A 374 29.08 19.55 10.64
CA ARG A 374 30.39 18.89 10.51
C ARG A 374 31.26 19.49 9.41
N LEU A 375 30.65 19.80 8.25
CA LEU A 375 31.37 20.48 7.15
C LEU A 375 31.82 21.89 7.55
N ALA A 376 31.02 22.63 8.33
CA ALA A 376 31.38 23.93 8.85
C ALA A 376 32.56 23.86 9.85
N ASP A 377 32.55 22.87 10.75
CA ASP A 377 33.62 22.65 11.76
C ASP A 377 34.98 22.38 11.10
N ILE A 378 35.00 21.65 9.98
CA ILE A 378 36.25 21.42 9.22
C ILE A 378 36.60 22.57 8.24
N GLY A 379 35.85 23.67 8.31
CA GLY A 379 36.09 24.86 7.49
C GLY A 379 35.73 24.71 6.02
N PHE A 380 34.80 23.84 5.68
CA PHE A 380 34.27 23.72 4.31
C PHE A 380 33.48 24.99 3.96
N PRO A 381 33.60 25.54 2.73
CA PRO A 381 32.98 26.83 2.41
C PRO A 381 31.45 26.80 2.51
N ARG A 382 30.84 27.62 3.38
CA ARG A 382 29.37 27.67 3.57
C ARG A 382 28.60 27.84 2.26
N LYS A 383 29.09 28.66 1.32
CA LYS A 383 28.48 28.91 0.00
C LYS A 383 28.59 27.70 -0.94
N ALA A 384 29.28 26.65 -0.54
CA ALA A 384 29.40 25.39 -1.28
C ALA A 384 28.51 24.29 -0.72
N VAL A 385 27.65 24.59 0.26
CA VAL A 385 26.70 23.65 0.85
C VAL A 385 25.29 24.17 0.61
N GLU A 386 24.45 23.36 0.00
CA GLU A 386 23.04 23.64 -0.28
C GLU A 386 22.17 22.58 0.39
N VAL A 387 21.24 22.98 1.25
CA VAL A 387 20.26 22.08 1.85
C VAL A 387 19.01 22.14 1.01
N ALA A 388 18.70 21.02 0.33
CA ALA A 388 17.59 20.90 -0.59
C ALA A 388 16.25 20.88 0.16
N ARG A 389 15.28 21.60 -0.38
CA ARG A 389 13.86 21.54 0.03
C ARG A 389 13.15 20.44 -0.78
N PRO A 390 11.96 19.98 -0.36
CA PRO A 390 11.19 19.02 -1.15
C PRO A 390 10.95 19.47 -2.60
N SER A 391 10.71 20.77 -2.84
CA SER A 391 10.58 21.32 -4.18
C SER A 391 11.87 21.28 -5.00
N ASP A 392 13.04 21.34 -4.36
CA ASP A 392 14.33 21.26 -5.03
C ASP A 392 14.67 19.81 -5.38
N MET A 393 14.28 18.83 -4.54
CA MET A 393 14.33 17.41 -4.88
C MET A 393 13.45 17.09 -6.10
N ALA A 394 12.23 17.59 -6.15
CA ALA A 394 11.35 17.39 -7.31
C ALA A 394 11.97 17.96 -8.61
N LYS A 395 12.60 19.14 -8.54
CA LYS A 395 13.35 19.72 -9.68
C LYS A 395 14.54 18.83 -10.07
N ALA A 396 15.32 18.37 -9.09
CA ALA A 396 16.48 17.52 -9.31
C ALA A 396 16.08 16.22 -10.04
N VAL A 397 15.02 15.56 -9.57
CA VAL A 397 14.47 14.35 -10.20
C VAL A 397 13.97 14.64 -11.62
N SER A 398 13.25 15.74 -11.84
CA SER A 398 12.80 16.15 -13.18
C SER A 398 13.97 16.39 -14.14
N MET A 399 15.03 17.06 -13.68
CA MET A 399 16.23 17.32 -14.48
C MET A 399 16.95 16.02 -14.82
N LEU A 400 17.11 15.10 -13.86
CA LEU A 400 17.70 13.78 -14.09
C LEU A 400 16.88 12.98 -15.10
N THR A 401 15.57 12.92 -14.95
CA THR A 401 14.67 12.17 -15.83
C THR A 401 14.73 12.72 -17.26
N ASN A 402 14.74 14.04 -17.43
CA ASN A 402 14.87 14.66 -18.74
C ASN A 402 16.23 14.35 -19.37
N ALA A 403 17.33 14.49 -18.62
CA ALA A 403 18.67 14.20 -19.12
C ALA A 403 18.81 12.73 -19.56
N VAL A 404 18.21 11.77 -18.83
CA VAL A 404 18.17 10.36 -19.23
C VAL A 404 17.36 10.17 -20.53
N ASN A 405 16.17 10.77 -20.62
CA ASN A 405 15.28 10.62 -21.77
C ASN A 405 15.88 11.25 -23.04
N GLU A 406 16.62 12.36 -22.90
CA GLU A 406 17.30 13.06 -23.98
C GLU A 406 18.69 12.47 -24.30
N ARG A 407 19.15 11.49 -23.51
CA ARG A 407 20.50 10.91 -23.57
C ARG A 407 21.61 11.95 -23.36
N ASP A 408 21.33 12.94 -22.54
CA ASP A 408 22.25 13.99 -22.11
C ASP A 408 22.72 13.72 -20.65
N LEU A 409 23.01 12.46 -20.35
CA LEU A 409 23.57 11.95 -19.11
C LEU A 409 24.48 10.78 -19.42
N ALA A 410 25.51 10.58 -18.61
CA ALA A 410 26.33 9.37 -18.61
C ALA A 410 26.49 8.78 -17.22
N HIS A 411 26.63 7.45 -17.12
CA HIS A 411 26.93 6.71 -15.89
C HIS A 411 27.75 5.45 -16.20
N TYR A 412 28.38 4.86 -15.18
CA TYR A 412 29.31 3.73 -15.34
C TYR A 412 28.66 2.34 -15.23
N GLY A 413 27.33 2.24 -15.25
CA GLY A 413 26.66 0.92 -15.18
C GLY A 413 26.81 0.20 -13.83
N GLN A 414 26.91 0.91 -12.70
CA GLN A 414 26.92 0.31 -11.37
C GLN A 414 25.59 -0.42 -11.11
N ASP A 415 25.65 -1.71 -10.75
CA ASP A 415 24.45 -2.55 -10.61
C ASP A 415 23.44 -1.98 -9.59
N GLU A 416 23.92 -1.53 -8.41
CA GLU A 416 23.07 -0.97 -7.36
C GLU A 416 22.44 0.36 -7.78
N LEU A 417 23.17 1.21 -8.51
CA LEU A 417 22.65 2.47 -9.05
C LEU A 417 21.65 2.20 -10.17
N THR A 418 21.90 1.23 -11.01
CA THR A 418 21.01 0.78 -12.10
C THR A 418 19.71 0.25 -11.52
N ASP A 419 19.77 -0.58 -10.47
CA ASP A 419 18.61 -1.06 -9.75
C ASP A 419 17.83 0.10 -9.11
N SER A 420 18.50 1.03 -8.47
CA SER A 420 17.89 2.25 -7.92
C SER A 420 17.17 3.08 -8.98
N ALA A 421 17.79 3.30 -10.13
CA ALA A 421 17.22 4.10 -11.22
C ALA A 421 15.99 3.44 -11.86
N THR A 422 16.01 2.10 -12.03
CA THR A 422 15.06 1.38 -12.88
C THR A 422 14.00 0.56 -12.14
N LYS A 423 14.25 0.19 -10.87
CA LYS A 423 13.33 -0.64 -10.06
C LYS A 423 12.60 0.16 -8.98
N CYS A 424 13.11 1.34 -8.57
CA CYS A 424 12.41 2.18 -7.60
C CYS A 424 11.06 2.68 -8.14
N ALA A 425 10.08 2.76 -7.24
CA ALA A 425 8.75 3.24 -7.54
C ALA A 425 8.71 4.77 -7.68
N LYS A 426 7.77 5.28 -8.45
CA LYS A 426 7.45 6.70 -8.51
C LYS A 426 6.77 7.15 -7.22
N ARG A 427 7.32 8.18 -6.58
CA ARG A 427 6.78 8.83 -5.39
C ARG A 427 6.32 10.25 -5.69
N ARG A 428 5.21 10.67 -5.11
CA ARG A 428 4.73 12.05 -5.23
C ARG A 428 5.44 12.96 -4.22
N ILE A 429 5.88 14.13 -4.68
CA ILE A 429 6.46 15.20 -3.84
C ILE A 429 5.60 16.46 -3.99
N GLY A 430 4.89 16.86 -2.92
CA GLY A 430 3.95 17.99 -2.98
C GLY A 430 2.75 17.74 -3.91
N GLN A 431 2.28 18.78 -4.61
CA GLN A 431 1.10 18.64 -5.49
C GLN A 431 1.45 17.97 -6.83
N ASP A 432 2.55 18.36 -7.47
CA ASP A 432 2.89 17.94 -8.84
C ASP A 432 4.31 17.40 -9.00
N GLY A 433 5.10 17.33 -7.92
CA GLY A 433 6.48 16.84 -7.97
C GLY A 433 6.55 15.32 -7.96
N VAL A 434 7.61 14.80 -8.59
CA VAL A 434 7.95 13.37 -8.64
C VAL A 434 9.27 13.13 -7.92
N GLY A 435 9.38 12.01 -7.22
CA GLY A 435 10.57 11.46 -6.59
C GLY A 435 10.62 9.95 -6.74
N PHE A 436 11.61 9.32 -6.12
CA PHE A 436 11.74 7.87 -6.06
C PHE A 436 11.35 7.34 -4.68
N ALA A 437 10.85 6.13 -4.62
CA ALA A 437 10.60 5.38 -3.39
C ALA A 437 11.19 3.99 -3.53
N ASP A 438 11.66 3.42 -2.43
CA ASP A 438 12.19 2.06 -2.39
C ASP A 438 11.13 1.08 -2.88
N ALA A 439 11.51 0.19 -3.79
CA ALA A 439 10.66 -0.84 -4.33
C ALA A 439 11.49 -1.99 -4.92
N SER A 440 10.94 -3.19 -4.94
CA SER A 440 11.59 -4.37 -5.54
C SER A 440 13.00 -4.64 -5.00
N GLY A 441 13.27 -4.28 -3.75
CA GLY A 441 14.60 -4.41 -3.12
C GLY A 441 15.62 -3.34 -3.51
N ALA A 442 15.24 -2.36 -4.34
CA ALA A 442 16.10 -1.24 -4.74
C ALA A 442 15.96 -0.05 -3.78
N ASP A 443 17.09 0.61 -3.53
CA ASP A 443 17.24 1.76 -2.63
C ASP A 443 17.16 3.07 -3.41
N SER A 444 16.14 3.87 -3.18
CA SER A 444 15.92 5.15 -3.85
C SER A 444 16.94 6.23 -3.49
N THR A 445 17.69 6.08 -2.39
CA THR A 445 18.65 7.09 -1.97
C THR A 445 19.83 7.24 -2.94
N LEU A 446 20.17 6.16 -3.69
CA LEU A 446 21.25 6.20 -4.66
C LEU A 446 20.91 7.14 -5.84
N ILE A 447 19.76 6.91 -6.47
CA ILE A 447 19.36 7.73 -7.62
C ILE A 447 18.96 9.17 -7.20
N GLU A 448 18.35 9.35 -6.00
CA GLU A 448 18.03 10.68 -5.49
C GLU A 448 19.29 11.49 -5.15
N SER A 449 20.36 10.85 -4.64
CA SER A 449 21.65 11.54 -4.40
C SER A 449 22.33 11.92 -5.72
N CYS A 450 22.27 11.07 -6.76
CA CYS A 450 22.72 11.41 -8.11
C CYS A 450 21.93 12.59 -8.70
N ALA A 451 20.61 12.61 -8.53
CA ALA A 451 19.78 13.73 -8.97
C ALA A 451 20.20 15.06 -8.31
N LEU A 452 20.48 15.06 -7.02
CA LEU A 452 20.97 16.25 -6.31
C LEU A 452 22.31 16.73 -6.83
N ALA A 453 23.26 15.80 -7.07
CA ALA A 453 24.56 16.12 -7.63
C ALA A 453 24.44 16.72 -9.03
N LEU A 454 23.64 16.11 -9.90
CA LEU A 454 23.38 16.59 -11.26
C LEU A 454 22.71 17.97 -11.26
N TRP A 455 21.67 18.15 -10.45
CA TRP A 455 20.98 19.45 -10.33
C TRP A 455 21.99 20.57 -10.04
N GLN A 456 22.88 20.38 -9.07
CA GLN A 456 23.88 21.38 -8.75
C GLN A 456 24.93 21.54 -9.85
N ALA A 457 25.36 20.46 -10.49
CA ALA A 457 26.33 20.54 -11.60
C ALA A 457 25.79 21.34 -12.80
N LEU A 458 24.47 21.27 -13.05
CA LEU A 458 23.82 21.99 -14.14
C LEU A 458 23.47 23.46 -13.78
N THR A 459 23.20 23.77 -12.51
CA THR A 459 22.66 25.09 -12.11
C THR A 459 23.69 26.01 -11.46
N THR A 460 24.74 25.46 -10.80
CA THR A 460 25.69 26.29 -10.07
C THR A 460 26.58 27.13 -10.98
N LYS A 461 26.79 28.38 -10.56
CA LYS A 461 27.77 29.28 -11.15
C LYS A 461 29.12 29.25 -10.41
N ARG A 462 29.17 28.52 -9.27
CA ARG A 462 30.38 28.45 -8.45
C ARG A 462 31.46 27.64 -9.17
N ARG A 463 32.72 28.14 -9.08
CA ARG A 463 33.94 27.46 -9.59
C ARG A 463 34.88 27.31 -8.41
N PRO A 464 35.26 26.09 -7.98
CA PRO A 464 36.27 25.89 -6.95
C PRO A 464 37.61 26.49 -7.37
N GLY A 465 38.38 27.02 -6.40
CA GLY A 465 39.71 27.57 -6.66
C GLY A 465 39.78 29.00 -7.24
N ARG A 466 38.67 29.59 -7.71
CA ARG A 466 38.70 31.02 -8.10
C ARG A 466 38.63 31.90 -6.86
N LYS A 467 39.71 32.70 -6.63
CA LYS A 467 39.69 33.80 -5.67
C LYS A 467 38.74 34.88 -6.20
N ALA A 468 37.87 35.42 -5.33
CA ALA A 468 37.09 36.61 -5.67
C ALA A 468 38.06 37.74 -5.97
N VAL A 469 38.01 38.28 -7.17
CA VAL A 469 38.68 39.57 -7.47
C VAL A 469 37.69 40.63 -7.00
N VAL A 470 38.00 41.27 -5.91
CA VAL A 470 37.29 42.45 -5.44
C VAL A 470 37.91 43.62 -6.22
N TYR A 471 37.13 44.22 -7.10
CA TYR A 471 37.45 45.50 -7.72
C TYR A 471 37.07 46.64 -6.81
#